data_4e0ad1ec1c9b7b06cd36043840afc0c1
#
_entry.id   4e0ad1ec1c9b7b06cd36043840afc0c1
#
_cell.length_a   1.000
_cell.length_b   1.000
_cell.length_c   1.000
_cell.angle_alpha   90.00
_cell.angle_beta   90.00
_cell.angle_gamma   90.00
#
_symmetry.space_group_name_H-M   'P 1'
#
loop_
_entity.id
_entity.type
_entity.pdbx_description
1 polymer ?
#
loop_
_entity_poly.entity_id
_entity_poly.type
_entity_poly.pdbx_seq_one_letter_code
_entity_poly.pdbx_strand_id
1 'polypeptide(L)'
;VAIFLDPGCFGGVTGHHDFFRLIIALLSIFLFSALLVSVFSNLFENIREAAQNGERRYKLRNHVLVFGADRRVEAIVRAINEQGDTAVVMATEKPELSDDLTFIFYKGRRDTEADVLSARPDHAKAIYIIGEENESDHDNRSLQCLDILTEASQQANHNIRCFLTLRDYASTEVFQYLKTKPMGRLLLVDTINDYEYMAEQLLVDTHRAFTP
;
A
#
# COMPACT_ATOMS: atom_id res chain seq x y z
N VAL A 1 -30.15 3.28 -35.04
CA VAL A 1 -28.67 3.26 -34.79
C VAL A 1 -28.01 4.47 -35.44
N ALA A 2 -28.33 4.83 -36.73
CA ALA A 2 -27.74 5.97 -37.40
C ALA A 2 -28.00 7.32 -36.70
N ILE A 3 -29.21 7.51 -36.12
CA ILE A 3 -29.59 8.75 -35.41
C ILE A 3 -28.78 8.96 -34.13
N PHE A 4 -28.26 7.90 -33.52
CA PHE A 4 -27.44 7.95 -32.30
C PHE A 4 -26.00 8.34 -32.54
N LEU A 5 -25.47 8.04 -33.73
CA LEU A 5 -24.04 8.16 -34.03
C LEU A 5 -23.68 9.33 -34.95
N ASP A 6 -24.68 9.87 -35.71
CA ASP A 6 -24.44 10.95 -36.66
C ASP A 6 -25.58 12.01 -36.61
N PRO A 7 -25.40 13.10 -35.86
CA PRO A 7 -26.33 14.22 -35.82
C PRO A 7 -26.42 14.96 -37.18
N GLY A 8 -25.51 14.69 -38.13
CA GLY A 8 -25.55 15.27 -39.48
C GLY A 8 -26.58 14.68 -40.42
N CYS A 9 -27.32 13.61 -40.04
CA CYS A 9 -28.42 13.03 -40.83
C CYS A 9 -29.66 13.95 -40.99
N PHE A 10 -29.61 15.18 -40.45
CA PHE A 10 -30.70 16.15 -40.50
C PHE A 10 -30.70 17.06 -41.74
N GLY A 11 -29.71 16.94 -42.61
CA GLY A 11 -29.65 17.75 -43.83
C GLY A 11 -30.66 17.35 -44.90
N GLY A 12 -31.77 18.13 -45.03
CA GLY A 12 -32.54 18.11 -46.25
C GLY A 12 -34.04 17.79 -46.18
N VAL A 13 -34.74 17.98 -45.03
CA VAL A 13 -36.23 17.84 -44.99
C VAL A 13 -36.86 19.04 -44.32
N THR A 14 -37.68 19.74 -45.03
CA THR A 14 -38.50 20.88 -44.54
C THR A 14 -39.92 20.41 -44.24
N GLY A 15 -40.35 20.49 -42.97
CA GLY A 15 -41.74 20.19 -42.56
C GLY A 15 -41.92 19.96 -41.06
N HIS A 16 -43.18 19.83 -40.61
CA HIS A 16 -43.57 19.59 -39.21
C HIS A 16 -42.89 18.35 -38.59
N HIS A 17 -42.40 17.42 -39.37
CA HIS A 17 -41.66 16.24 -38.90
C HIS A 17 -40.24 16.57 -38.38
N ASP A 18 -39.67 17.71 -38.73
CA ASP A 18 -38.33 18.08 -38.34
C ASP A 18 -38.26 18.44 -36.86
N PHE A 19 -39.31 19.01 -36.29
CA PHE A 19 -39.40 19.30 -34.87
C PHE A 19 -39.38 18.04 -34.01
N PHE A 20 -40.11 17.00 -34.40
CA PHE A 20 -40.07 15.71 -33.69
C PHE A 20 -38.74 15.02 -33.83
N ARG A 21 -38.07 15.11 -34.98
CA ARG A 21 -36.72 14.56 -35.19
C ARG A 21 -35.68 15.27 -34.32
N LEU A 22 -35.78 16.58 -34.17
CA LEU A 22 -34.94 17.37 -33.30
C LEU A 22 -35.08 16.95 -31.83
N ILE A 23 -36.33 16.78 -31.36
CA ILE A 23 -36.61 16.33 -30.00
C ILE A 23 -36.02 14.93 -29.78
N ILE A 24 -36.23 13.99 -30.70
CA ILE A 24 -35.70 12.63 -30.60
C ILE A 24 -34.16 12.65 -30.58
N ALA A 25 -33.55 13.49 -31.40
CA ALA A 25 -32.08 13.62 -31.41
C ALA A 25 -31.53 14.17 -30.09
N LEU A 26 -32.14 15.23 -29.56
CA LEU A 26 -31.78 15.79 -28.26
C LEU A 26 -31.93 14.76 -27.14
N LEU A 27 -33.09 14.07 -27.13
CA LEU A 27 -33.37 13.03 -26.13
C LEU A 27 -32.34 11.88 -26.22
N SER A 28 -31.99 11.50 -27.46
CA SER A 28 -30.97 10.46 -27.72
C SER A 28 -29.60 10.86 -27.22
N ILE A 29 -29.18 12.12 -27.44
CA ILE A 29 -27.91 12.66 -26.95
C ILE A 29 -27.91 12.68 -25.42
N PHE A 30 -29.00 13.10 -24.80
CA PHE A 30 -29.15 13.10 -23.34
C PHE A 30 -29.05 11.70 -22.74
N LEU A 31 -29.79 10.74 -23.29
CA LEU A 31 -29.80 9.36 -22.84
C LEU A 31 -28.41 8.70 -23.02
N PHE A 32 -27.78 8.94 -24.17
CA PHE A 32 -26.43 8.40 -24.44
C PHE A 32 -25.39 8.99 -23.49
N SER A 33 -25.45 10.33 -23.27
CA SER A 33 -24.55 11.00 -22.33
C SER A 33 -24.74 10.50 -20.88
N ALA A 34 -26.00 10.32 -20.46
CA ALA A 34 -26.32 9.79 -19.13
C ALA A 34 -25.80 8.36 -18.94
N LEU A 35 -25.94 7.52 -19.98
CA LEU A 35 -25.43 6.16 -19.99
C LEU A 35 -23.88 6.12 -19.91
N LEU A 36 -23.21 6.96 -20.70
CA LEU A 36 -21.75 7.08 -20.65
C LEU A 36 -21.27 7.53 -19.26
N VAL A 37 -21.88 8.58 -18.70
CA VAL A 37 -21.52 9.06 -17.35
C VAL A 37 -21.72 7.96 -16.32
N SER A 38 -22.84 7.21 -16.38
CA SER A 38 -23.10 6.11 -15.45
C SER A 38 -22.05 5.00 -15.55
N VAL A 39 -21.69 4.58 -16.77
CA VAL A 39 -20.67 3.55 -16.98
C VAL A 39 -19.30 4.01 -16.46
N PHE A 40 -18.89 5.24 -16.79
CA PHE A 40 -17.63 5.78 -16.32
C PHE A 40 -17.60 5.94 -14.80
N SER A 41 -18.68 6.44 -14.18
CA SER A 41 -18.78 6.58 -12.73
C SER A 41 -18.61 5.22 -12.03
N ASN A 42 -19.30 4.19 -12.49
CA ASN A 42 -19.16 2.84 -11.93
C ASN A 42 -17.74 2.27 -12.10
N LEU A 43 -17.09 2.51 -13.25
CA LEU A 43 -15.71 2.08 -13.46
C LEU A 43 -14.74 2.79 -12.52
N PHE A 44 -14.89 4.11 -12.33
CA PHE A 44 -14.06 4.88 -11.41
C PHE A 44 -14.27 4.48 -9.97
N GLU A 45 -15.52 4.21 -9.57
CA GLU A 45 -15.88 3.78 -8.23
C GLU A 45 -15.26 2.41 -7.90
N ASN A 46 -15.39 1.43 -8.79
CA ASN A 46 -14.73 0.12 -8.63
C ASN A 46 -13.19 0.21 -8.53
N ILE A 47 -12.58 1.08 -9.35
CA ILE A 47 -11.11 1.30 -9.30
C ILE A 47 -10.71 1.93 -7.96
N ARG A 48 -11.50 2.89 -7.48
CA ARG A 48 -11.26 3.57 -6.22
C ARG A 48 -11.44 2.62 -5.03
N GLU A 49 -12.51 1.85 -5.02
CA GLU A 49 -12.77 0.84 -3.99
C GLU A 49 -11.66 -0.21 -3.93
N ALA A 50 -11.25 -0.78 -5.06
CA ALA A 50 -10.16 -1.74 -5.12
C ALA A 50 -8.82 -1.14 -4.62
N ALA A 51 -8.58 0.15 -4.88
CA ALA A 51 -7.40 0.84 -4.35
C ALA A 51 -7.50 1.08 -2.83
N GLN A 52 -8.68 1.49 -2.34
CA GLN A 52 -8.92 1.71 -0.91
C GLN A 52 -8.87 0.42 -0.10
N ASN A 53 -9.39 -0.67 -0.67
CA ASN A 53 -9.36 -2.01 -0.05
C ASN A 53 -7.99 -2.70 -0.14
N GLY A 54 -7.00 -2.06 -0.78
CA GLY A 54 -5.66 -2.60 -0.91
C GLY A 54 -5.54 -3.82 -1.83
N GLU A 55 -6.51 -4.03 -2.71
CA GLU A 55 -6.49 -5.13 -3.68
C GLU A 55 -5.65 -4.82 -4.91
N ARG A 56 -5.48 -3.53 -5.19
CA ARG A 56 -4.76 -3.07 -6.38
C ARG A 56 -3.25 -3.07 -6.12
N ARG A 57 -2.49 -3.75 -6.99
CA ARG A 57 -1.03 -3.77 -6.98
C ARG A 57 -0.45 -2.82 -8.02
N TYR A 58 0.55 -2.04 -7.61
CA TYR A 58 1.22 -1.07 -8.47
C TYR A 58 2.64 -1.53 -8.81
N LYS A 59 3.11 -1.23 -10.03
CA LYS A 59 4.49 -1.51 -10.44
C LYS A 59 5.43 -0.41 -9.95
N LEU A 60 5.63 -0.36 -8.63
CA LEU A 60 6.48 0.65 -8.00
C LEU A 60 7.97 0.28 -8.11
N ARG A 61 8.80 1.32 -7.99
CA ARG A 61 10.27 1.22 -7.88
C ARG A 61 10.75 2.24 -6.85
N ASN A 62 11.80 1.90 -6.15
CA ASN A 62 12.43 2.76 -5.15
C ASN A 62 11.46 3.21 -4.03
N HIS A 63 10.50 2.35 -3.70
CA HIS A 63 9.53 2.55 -2.63
C HIS A 63 10.03 1.93 -1.32
N VAL A 64 9.41 2.30 -0.22
CA VAL A 64 9.68 1.71 1.10
C VAL A 64 8.50 0.82 1.48
N LEU A 65 8.79 -0.45 1.79
CA LEU A 65 7.80 -1.43 2.22
C LEU A 65 7.70 -1.47 3.74
N VAL A 66 6.49 -1.53 4.26
CA VAL A 66 6.19 -1.73 5.67
C VAL A 66 5.23 -2.92 5.77
N PHE A 67 5.69 -4.01 6.38
CA PHE A 67 4.92 -5.23 6.60
C PHE A 67 4.35 -5.24 8.02
N GLY A 68 3.02 -5.09 8.10
CA GLY A 68 2.26 -5.02 9.34
C GLY A 68 1.69 -3.64 9.62
N ALA A 69 0.84 -3.58 10.66
CA ALA A 69 0.16 -2.38 11.09
C ALA A 69 0.06 -2.40 12.61
N ASP A 70 1.13 -1.98 13.28
CA ASP A 70 1.11 -1.72 14.71
C ASP A 70 1.18 -0.21 14.98
N ARG A 71 1.19 0.20 16.25
CA ARG A 71 1.26 1.62 16.67
C ARG A 71 2.46 2.40 16.12
N ARG A 72 3.50 1.73 15.61
CA ARG A 72 4.70 2.38 15.03
C ARG A 72 4.54 2.73 13.56
N VAL A 73 3.55 2.15 12.88
CA VAL A 73 3.35 2.34 11.44
C VAL A 73 3.21 3.82 11.09
N GLU A 74 2.52 4.59 11.92
CA GLU A 74 2.33 6.03 11.69
C GLU A 74 3.65 6.80 11.70
N ALA A 75 4.49 6.57 12.72
CA ALA A 75 5.79 7.22 12.83
C ALA A 75 6.73 6.84 11.68
N ILE A 76 6.71 5.57 11.25
CA ILE A 76 7.50 5.09 10.13
C ILE A 76 7.03 5.72 8.81
N VAL A 77 5.72 5.73 8.54
CA VAL A 77 5.15 6.34 7.33
C VAL A 77 5.44 7.85 7.31
N ARG A 78 5.34 8.54 8.45
CA ARG A 78 5.70 9.96 8.57
C ARG A 78 7.15 10.20 8.19
N ALA A 79 8.08 9.44 8.75
CA ALA A 79 9.50 9.54 8.43
C ALA A 79 9.80 9.25 6.95
N ILE A 80 9.08 8.31 6.33
CA ILE A 80 9.20 8.02 4.90
C ILE A 80 8.71 9.21 4.06
N ASN A 81 7.56 9.78 4.41
CA ASN A 81 6.98 10.94 3.70
C ASN A 81 7.88 12.18 3.82
N GLU A 82 8.47 12.44 4.99
CA GLU A 82 9.43 13.53 5.20
C GLU A 82 10.68 13.40 4.32
N GLN A 83 11.07 12.18 3.98
CA GLN A 83 12.17 11.92 3.04
C GLN A 83 11.75 12.03 1.57
N GLY A 84 10.46 12.24 1.29
CA GLY A 84 9.90 12.30 -0.06
C GLY A 84 9.79 10.92 -0.74
N ASP A 85 9.90 9.83 0.03
CA ASP A 85 9.78 8.47 -0.48
C ASP A 85 8.29 8.00 -0.46
N THR A 86 7.98 7.01 -1.30
CA THR A 86 6.65 6.41 -1.34
C THR A 86 6.56 5.27 -0.34
N ALA A 87 5.67 5.40 0.65
CA ALA A 87 5.36 4.34 1.60
C ALA A 87 4.34 3.36 1.03
N VAL A 88 4.61 2.07 1.17
CA VAL A 88 3.66 0.99 0.87
C VAL A 88 3.48 0.15 2.13
N VAL A 89 2.29 0.15 2.68
CA VAL A 89 1.94 -0.61 3.89
C VAL A 89 1.16 -1.85 3.49
N MET A 90 1.66 -3.02 3.85
CA MET A 90 0.97 -4.28 3.69
C MET A 90 0.54 -4.83 5.04
N ALA A 91 -0.77 -5.00 5.21
CA ALA A 91 -1.36 -5.55 6.43
C ALA A 91 -2.67 -6.29 6.12
N THR A 92 -3.18 -7.05 7.09
CA THR A 92 -4.47 -7.74 6.96
C THR A 92 -5.64 -6.77 6.95
N GLU A 93 -5.51 -5.65 7.67
CA GLU A 93 -6.47 -4.56 7.73
C GLU A 93 -5.75 -3.23 7.47
N LYS A 94 -6.50 -2.28 6.89
CA LYS A 94 -5.96 -0.95 6.61
C LYS A 94 -5.74 -0.20 7.91
N PRO A 95 -4.51 0.27 8.19
CA PRO A 95 -4.24 1.05 9.38
C PRO A 95 -4.95 2.42 9.31
N GLU A 96 -5.46 2.86 10.46
CA GLU A 96 -5.96 4.21 10.62
C GLU A 96 -4.78 5.12 10.95
N LEU A 97 -4.37 5.93 9.99
CA LEU A 97 -3.28 6.89 10.12
C LEU A 97 -3.81 8.32 9.97
N SER A 98 -3.04 9.29 10.43
CA SER A 98 -3.37 10.71 10.29
C SER A 98 -3.57 11.11 8.83
N ASP A 99 -4.55 11.98 8.56
CA ASP A 99 -4.96 12.40 7.20
C ASP A 99 -3.85 13.13 6.40
N ASP A 100 -2.85 13.65 7.09
CA ASP A 100 -1.68 14.31 6.49
C ASP A 100 -0.67 13.33 5.87
N LEU A 101 -0.80 12.02 6.16
CA LEU A 101 0.12 11.00 5.69
C LEU A 101 -0.35 10.36 4.37
N THR A 102 0.62 10.18 3.48
CA THR A 102 0.37 9.56 2.18
C THR A 102 1.01 8.18 2.13
N PHE A 103 0.21 7.16 1.88
CA PHE A 103 0.70 5.80 1.72
C PHE A 103 -0.18 4.98 0.78
N ILE A 104 0.39 3.94 0.21
CA ILE A 104 -0.34 2.95 -0.60
C ILE A 104 -0.60 1.76 0.29
N PHE A 105 -1.87 1.38 0.42
CA PHE A 105 -2.24 0.20 1.18
C PHE A 105 -2.32 -1.04 0.29
N TYR A 106 -1.75 -2.15 0.76
CA TYR A 106 -1.91 -3.48 0.18
C TYR A 106 -2.49 -4.42 1.23
N LYS A 107 -3.68 -4.94 0.95
CA LYS A 107 -4.25 -5.99 1.78
C LYS A 107 -3.52 -7.30 1.51
N GLY A 108 -2.96 -7.91 2.56
CA GLY A 108 -2.22 -9.15 2.43
C GLY A 108 -1.54 -9.57 3.73
N ARG A 109 -1.01 -10.76 3.73
CA ARG A 109 -0.31 -11.36 4.87
C ARG A 109 1.18 -11.42 4.59
N ARG A 110 1.99 -11.00 5.57
CA ARG A 110 3.45 -11.01 5.45
C ARG A 110 4.08 -12.42 5.48
N ASP A 111 3.34 -13.43 5.96
CA ASP A 111 3.74 -14.83 6.00
C ASP A 111 3.31 -15.61 4.74
N THR A 112 2.70 -14.95 3.77
CA THR A 112 2.26 -15.56 2.51
C THR A 112 3.16 -15.09 1.37
N GLU A 113 3.86 -16.02 0.72
CA GLU A 113 4.81 -15.72 -0.36
C GLU A 113 4.19 -14.89 -1.50
N ALA A 114 2.99 -15.29 -1.97
CA ALA A 114 2.31 -14.59 -3.04
C ALA A 114 1.99 -13.13 -2.70
N ASP A 115 1.60 -12.85 -1.46
CA ASP A 115 1.31 -11.50 -0.99
C ASP A 115 2.60 -10.67 -0.93
N VAL A 116 3.64 -11.20 -0.29
CA VAL A 116 4.95 -10.53 -0.14
C VAL A 116 5.54 -10.19 -1.51
N LEU A 117 5.57 -11.15 -2.44
CA LEU A 117 6.10 -10.94 -3.80
C LEU A 117 5.26 -9.94 -4.60
N SER A 118 3.95 -9.86 -4.34
CA SER A 118 3.07 -8.87 -4.99
C SER A 118 3.45 -7.42 -4.70
N ALA A 119 4.12 -7.16 -3.57
CA ALA A 119 4.62 -5.84 -3.20
C ALA A 119 5.95 -5.46 -3.88
N ARG A 120 6.55 -6.37 -4.64
CA ARG A 120 7.81 -6.18 -5.39
C ARG A 120 8.98 -5.78 -4.49
N PRO A 121 9.34 -6.61 -3.51
CA PRO A 121 10.42 -6.32 -2.59
C PRO A 121 11.78 -6.17 -3.29
N ASP A 122 11.97 -6.81 -4.44
CA ASP A 122 13.16 -6.71 -5.31
C ASP A 122 13.44 -5.29 -5.83
N HIS A 123 12.44 -4.42 -5.81
CA HIS A 123 12.52 -3.03 -6.24
C HIS A 123 12.41 -2.02 -5.09
N ALA A 124 12.35 -2.49 -3.86
CA ALA A 124 12.23 -1.64 -2.68
C ALA A 124 13.58 -1.00 -2.29
N LYS A 125 13.55 0.23 -1.80
CA LYS A 125 14.70 0.95 -1.23
C LYS A 125 15.02 0.47 0.18
N ALA A 126 13.98 0.22 0.97
CA ALA A 126 14.06 -0.30 2.33
C ALA A 126 12.80 -1.09 2.68
N ILE A 127 12.91 -1.97 3.65
CA ILE A 127 11.83 -2.84 4.12
C ILE A 127 11.79 -2.78 5.64
N TYR A 128 10.59 -2.58 6.20
CA TYR A 128 10.30 -2.63 7.63
C TYR A 128 9.34 -3.79 7.90
N ILE A 129 9.73 -4.73 8.74
CA ILE A 129 8.88 -5.83 9.20
C ILE A 129 8.51 -5.53 10.64
N ILE A 130 7.31 -4.96 10.85
CA ILE A 130 6.84 -4.50 12.17
C ILE A 130 5.76 -5.39 12.77
N GLY A 131 5.05 -6.16 11.94
CA GLY A 131 3.97 -7.04 12.37
C GLY A 131 2.67 -6.33 12.73
N GLU A 132 1.72 -7.08 13.30
CA GLU A 132 0.41 -6.56 13.71
C GLU A 132 0.29 -6.54 15.23
N GLU A 133 -0.51 -5.62 15.78
CA GLU A 133 -0.50 -5.29 17.22
C GLU A 133 -0.85 -6.47 18.12
N ASN A 134 -1.89 -7.23 17.79
CA ASN A 134 -2.43 -8.31 18.63
C ASN A 134 -2.10 -9.72 18.13
N GLU A 135 -0.97 -9.88 17.47
CA GLU A 135 -0.59 -11.12 16.86
C GLU A 135 0.15 -12.05 17.85
N SER A 136 -0.41 -13.25 18.06
CA SER A 136 0.13 -14.23 19.00
C SER A 136 1.44 -14.89 18.52
N ASP A 137 1.65 -14.93 17.20
CA ASP A 137 2.80 -15.62 16.56
C ASP A 137 3.65 -14.63 15.75
N HIS A 138 3.85 -13.45 16.34
CA HIS A 138 4.49 -12.32 15.69
C HIS A 138 5.88 -12.64 15.15
N ASP A 139 6.74 -13.22 15.98
CA ASP A 139 8.16 -13.43 15.64
C ASP A 139 8.33 -14.49 14.57
N ASN A 140 7.60 -15.60 14.64
CA ASN A 140 7.65 -16.64 13.62
C ASN A 140 7.20 -16.11 12.25
N ARG A 141 6.11 -15.36 12.19
CA ARG A 141 5.64 -14.75 10.94
C ARG A 141 6.61 -13.69 10.42
N SER A 142 7.25 -12.94 11.31
CA SER A 142 8.27 -11.96 10.93
C SER A 142 9.52 -12.64 10.37
N LEU A 143 9.94 -13.75 10.96
CA LEU A 143 11.05 -14.57 10.46
C LEU A 143 10.71 -15.26 9.14
N GLN A 144 9.48 -15.76 8.98
CA GLN A 144 9.00 -16.32 7.71
C GLN A 144 8.96 -15.25 6.59
N CYS A 145 8.48 -14.05 6.91
CA CYS A 145 8.55 -12.91 5.99
C CYS A 145 9.99 -12.62 5.57
N LEU A 146 10.92 -12.61 6.52
CA LEU A 146 12.33 -12.40 6.25
C LEU A 146 12.94 -13.46 5.32
N ASP A 147 12.54 -14.73 5.47
CA ASP A 147 12.98 -15.82 4.60
C ASP A 147 12.51 -15.62 3.16
N ILE A 148 11.21 -15.32 2.96
CA ILE A 148 10.65 -14.98 1.65
C ILE A 148 11.37 -13.79 1.02
N LEU A 149 11.62 -12.73 1.80
CA LEU A 149 12.31 -11.53 1.34
C LEU A 149 13.76 -11.81 0.97
N THR A 150 14.43 -12.71 1.69
CA THR A 150 15.80 -13.13 1.39
C THR A 150 15.89 -13.75 0.00
N GLU A 151 14.95 -14.63 -0.34
CA GLU A 151 14.87 -15.26 -1.64
C GLU A 151 14.53 -14.24 -2.74
N ALA A 152 13.51 -13.41 -2.51
CA ALA A 152 13.10 -12.36 -3.45
C ALA A 152 14.23 -11.35 -3.72
N SER A 153 15.04 -11.03 -2.71
CA SER A 153 16.14 -10.06 -2.83
C SER A 153 17.26 -10.51 -3.76
N GLN A 154 17.36 -11.81 -4.06
CA GLN A 154 18.38 -12.31 -5.00
C GLN A 154 18.22 -11.74 -6.41
N GLN A 155 17.00 -11.35 -6.77
CA GLN A 155 16.68 -10.72 -8.06
C GLN A 155 16.91 -9.20 -8.05
N ALA A 156 17.18 -8.59 -6.91
CA ALA A 156 17.40 -7.16 -6.81
C ALA A 156 18.75 -6.73 -7.42
N ASN A 157 18.76 -5.55 -8.03
CA ASN A 157 19.98 -4.96 -8.60
C ASN A 157 20.79 -4.13 -7.58
N HIS A 158 20.29 -3.97 -6.36
CA HIS A 158 20.87 -3.16 -5.30
C HIS A 158 20.66 -3.83 -3.94
N ASN A 159 21.41 -3.37 -2.94
CA ASN A 159 21.22 -3.82 -1.58
C ASN A 159 19.99 -3.14 -0.96
N ILE A 160 19.16 -3.92 -0.27
CA ILE A 160 17.91 -3.49 0.34
C ILE A 160 18.09 -3.51 1.84
N ARG A 161 17.92 -2.36 2.50
CA ARG A 161 17.96 -2.27 3.97
C ARG A 161 16.71 -2.90 4.56
N CYS A 162 16.87 -3.82 5.49
CA CYS A 162 15.77 -4.49 6.16
C CYS A 162 15.84 -4.24 7.67
N PHE A 163 14.72 -3.77 8.23
CA PHE A 163 14.52 -3.57 9.65
C PHE A 163 13.48 -4.57 10.14
N LEU A 164 13.80 -5.30 11.19
CA LEU A 164 12.95 -6.36 11.72
C LEU A 164 12.60 -6.07 13.17
N THR A 165 11.32 -6.17 13.52
CA THR A 165 10.87 -6.13 14.90
C THR A 165 10.66 -7.54 15.42
N LEU A 166 11.25 -7.83 16.57
CA LEU A 166 11.05 -9.06 17.34
C LEU A 166 10.60 -8.71 18.75
N ARG A 167 9.66 -9.47 19.28
CA ARG A 167 9.09 -9.27 20.62
C ARG A 167 9.73 -10.15 21.68
N ASP A 168 10.16 -11.35 21.29
CA ASP A 168 10.77 -12.31 22.21
C ASP A 168 12.30 -12.19 22.23
N TYR A 169 12.87 -12.24 23.43
CA TYR A 169 14.32 -12.23 23.62
C TYR A 169 15.02 -13.42 22.95
N ALA A 170 14.40 -14.61 23.00
CA ALA A 170 14.93 -15.80 22.31
C ALA A 170 15.04 -15.60 20.78
N SER A 171 14.09 -14.90 20.20
CA SER A 171 14.08 -14.56 18.77
C SER A 171 15.21 -13.58 18.41
N THR A 172 15.67 -12.76 19.36
CA THR A 172 16.80 -11.85 19.18
C THR A 172 18.12 -12.61 18.99
N GLU A 173 18.31 -13.73 19.67
CA GLU A 173 19.49 -14.60 19.46
C GLU A 173 19.49 -15.21 18.05
N VAL A 174 18.32 -15.66 17.59
CA VAL A 174 18.13 -16.16 16.22
C VAL A 174 18.48 -15.07 15.20
N PHE A 175 18.08 -13.84 15.46
CA PHE A 175 18.41 -12.71 14.59
C PHE A 175 19.92 -12.43 14.52
N GLN A 176 20.63 -12.45 15.64
CA GLN A 176 22.09 -12.29 15.64
C GLN A 176 22.76 -13.39 14.81
N TYR A 177 22.27 -14.62 14.91
CA TYR A 177 22.73 -15.72 14.06
C TYR A 177 22.43 -15.48 12.57
N LEU A 178 21.25 -14.96 12.23
CA LEU A 178 20.87 -14.64 10.86
C LEU A 178 21.75 -13.54 10.26
N LYS A 179 22.16 -12.54 11.04
CA LYS A 179 23.12 -11.50 10.58
C LYS A 179 24.44 -12.09 10.07
N THR A 180 24.82 -13.26 10.52
CA THR A 180 26.07 -13.94 10.08
C THR A 180 25.91 -14.71 8.79
N LYS A 181 24.67 -14.91 8.30
CA LYS A 181 24.40 -15.66 7.06
C LYS A 181 24.28 -14.73 5.86
N PRO A 182 24.68 -15.19 4.66
CA PRO A 182 24.39 -14.44 3.43
C PRO A 182 22.88 -14.44 3.18
N MET A 183 22.29 -13.26 3.17
CA MET A 183 20.84 -13.04 2.96
C MET A 183 20.57 -12.42 1.58
N GLY A 184 21.21 -12.92 0.54
CA GLY A 184 21.08 -12.37 -0.81
C GLY A 184 21.53 -10.91 -0.88
N ARG A 185 20.63 -10.01 -1.24
CA ARG A 185 20.85 -8.55 -1.28
C ARG A 185 20.24 -7.82 -0.09
N LEU A 186 19.65 -8.55 0.87
CA LEU A 186 19.16 -7.94 2.10
C LEU A 186 20.32 -7.58 3.02
N LEU A 187 20.33 -6.32 3.45
CA LEU A 187 21.16 -5.85 4.53
C LEU A 187 20.27 -5.72 5.78
N LEU A 188 20.36 -6.69 6.68
CA LEU A 188 19.77 -6.58 8.01
C LEU A 188 20.48 -5.47 8.78
N VAL A 189 19.76 -4.36 9.01
CA VAL A 189 20.37 -3.18 9.64
C VAL A 189 20.22 -3.26 11.13
N ASP A 190 19.01 -3.52 11.64
CA ASP A 190 18.77 -3.56 13.08
C ASP A 190 17.50 -4.32 13.46
N THR A 191 17.42 -4.78 14.73
CA THR A 191 16.18 -5.18 15.37
C THR A 191 15.67 -4.03 16.19
N ILE A 192 14.44 -3.61 15.94
CA ILE A 192 13.72 -2.73 16.86
C ILE A 192 13.15 -3.61 17.96
N ASN A 193 13.80 -3.61 19.13
CA ASN A 193 13.30 -4.33 20.30
C ASN A 193 12.20 -3.49 20.95
N ASP A 194 11.00 -4.04 21.10
CA ASP A 194 9.89 -3.34 21.76
C ASP A 194 10.23 -2.87 23.17
N TYR A 195 11.05 -3.60 23.89
CA TYR A 195 11.47 -3.24 25.25
C TYR A 195 12.43 -2.04 25.27
N GLU A 196 13.35 -1.92 24.32
CA GLU A 196 14.23 -0.76 24.20
C GLU A 196 13.42 0.49 23.83
N TYR A 197 12.49 0.38 22.90
CA TYR A 197 11.62 1.47 22.51
C TYR A 197 10.70 1.93 23.68
N MET A 198 10.12 0.99 24.44
CA MET A 198 9.35 1.32 25.64
C MET A 198 10.22 1.96 26.73
N ALA A 199 11.44 1.47 26.91
CA ALA A 199 12.36 2.05 27.89
C ALA A 199 12.77 3.46 27.50
N GLU A 200 13.04 3.74 26.23
CA GLU A 200 13.33 5.08 25.73
C GLU A 200 12.13 6.02 25.89
N GLN A 201 10.91 5.57 25.56
CA GLN A 201 9.70 6.37 25.79
C GLN A 201 9.47 6.69 27.26
N LEU A 202 9.63 5.72 28.15
CA LEU A 202 9.52 5.93 29.59
C LEU A 202 10.59 6.90 30.11
N LEU A 203 11.82 6.85 29.57
CA LEU A 203 12.88 7.79 29.91
C LEU A 203 12.57 9.21 29.42
N VAL A 204 12.04 9.36 28.21
CA VAL A 204 11.62 10.67 27.65
C VAL A 204 10.47 11.27 28.43
N ASP A 205 9.46 10.48 28.78
CA ASP A 205 8.30 10.95 29.57
C ASP A 205 8.67 11.28 31.00
N THR A 206 9.56 10.50 31.64
CA THR A 206 10.09 10.85 32.96
C THR A 206 10.95 12.12 32.91
N HIS A 207 11.75 12.31 31.87
CA HIS A 207 12.56 13.53 31.72
C HIS A 207 11.69 14.77 31.53
N ARG A 208 10.58 14.68 30.77
CA ARG A 208 9.58 15.76 30.63
C ARG A 208 8.83 16.08 31.91
N ALA A 209 8.56 15.07 32.76
CA ALA A 209 7.89 15.24 34.03
C ALA A 209 8.76 15.93 35.10
N PHE A 210 10.09 15.92 34.94
CA PHE A 210 11.04 16.49 35.91
C PHE A 210 11.74 17.78 35.41
N THR A 211 11.40 18.31 34.24
CA THR A 211 11.86 19.63 33.80
C THR A 211 10.85 20.70 34.25
N PRO A 212 11.22 21.61 35.17
CA PRO A 212 10.34 22.67 35.68
C PRO A 212 9.99 23.72 34.62
#